data_0c2ef7bf9705a75d2a98f84ef8727f9a
#
_entry.id   0c2ef7bf9705a75d2a98f84ef8727f9a
#
_cell.length_a   1.000
_cell.length_b   1.000
_cell.length_c   1.000
_cell.angle_alpha   90.00
_cell.angle_beta   90.00
_cell.angle_gamma   90.00
#
_symmetry.space_group_name_H-M   'P 1'
#
loop_
_entity.id
_entity.type
_entity.pdbx_description
1 polymer ?
#
loop_
_entity_poly.entity_id
_entity_poly.type
_entity_poly.pdbx_seq_one_letter_code
_entity_poly.pdbx_strand_id
1 'polypeptide(L)'
;MNAAFLPLEARFEAMTPAWLPSVLRVEQSAYPQPWSQGNFTDSIKAGYQTQLLTAGAPHSVELLGYFVAMMGVDEVHLLNIAVAPAYQRQGWARVMLEALAVWSRGQRAQWLWLEVRTGNARARAVYESHGF
;
A
#
# COMPACT_ATOMS: atom_id res chain seq x y z
N MET A 1 -24.05 4.33 21.19
CA MET A 1 -23.50 3.65 20.02
C MET A 1 -22.06 3.26 20.28
N ASN A 2 -21.69 2.11 19.83
CA ASN A 2 -20.33 1.62 19.99
C ASN A 2 -19.43 2.18 18.90
N ALA A 3 -18.27 2.71 19.28
CA ALA A 3 -17.29 3.24 18.33
C ALA A 3 -16.85 2.20 17.27
N ALA A 4 -16.95 0.90 17.57
CA ALA A 4 -16.61 -0.16 16.63
C ALA A 4 -17.46 -0.15 15.36
N PHE A 5 -18.62 0.51 15.39
CA PHE A 5 -19.49 0.62 14.22
C PHE A 5 -19.25 1.88 13.41
N LEU A 6 -18.39 2.76 13.86
CA LEU A 6 -18.04 3.95 13.11
C LEU A 6 -16.97 3.58 12.07
N PRO A 7 -17.14 4.00 10.82
CA PRO A 7 -16.09 3.77 9.82
C PRO A 7 -14.85 4.58 10.19
N LEU A 8 -13.69 3.98 9.94
CA LEU A 8 -12.43 4.71 10.07
C LEU A 8 -12.32 5.72 8.93
N GLU A 9 -11.97 6.94 9.27
CA GLU A 9 -11.64 7.94 8.25
C GLU A 9 -10.21 7.70 7.82
N ALA A 10 -10.08 6.97 6.73
CA ALA A 10 -8.78 6.66 6.16
C ALA A 10 -8.41 7.68 5.10
N ARG A 11 -7.12 7.97 5.00
CA ARG A 11 -6.60 8.87 3.98
C ARG A 11 -5.26 8.37 3.50
N PHE A 12 -4.93 8.74 2.26
CA PHE A 12 -3.62 8.49 1.71
C PHE A 12 -2.70 9.66 2.01
N GLU A 13 -1.46 9.34 2.33
CA GLU A 13 -0.42 10.36 2.48
C GLU A 13 0.92 9.79 2.00
N ALA A 14 1.83 10.70 1.63
CA ALA A 14 3.14 10.29 1.14
C ALA A 14 3.93 9.60 2.23
N MET A 15 4.61 8.52 1.87
CA MET A 15 5.54 7.85 2.77
C MET A 15 6.78 8.74 2.96
N THR A 16 7.07 9.09 4.19
CA THR A 16 8.26 9.86 4.54
C THR A 16 9.17 9.04 5.44
N PRO A 17 10.46 9.42 5.55
CA PRO A 17 11.37 8.68 6.45
C PRO A 17 10.88 8.56 7.88
N ALA A 18 10.12 9.53 8.37
CA ALA A 18 9.57 9.49 9.74
C ALA A 18 8.64 8.30 9.96
N TRP A 19 7.99 7.78 8.91
CA TRP A 19 7.09 6.64 8.99
C TRP A 19 7.78 5.29 8.87
N LEU A 20 9.06 5.27 8.48
CA LEU A 20 9.75 4.00 8.20
C LEU A 20 9.78 3.03 9.37
N PRO A 21 9.96 3.44 10.64
CA PRO A 21 9.88 2.48 11.73
C PRO A 21 8.55 1.72 11.77
N SER A 22 7.43 2.40 11.54
CA SER A 22 6.11 1.77 11.51
C SER A 22 5.94 0.88 10.27
N VAL A 23 6.39 1.36 9.12
CA VAL A 23 6.35 0.60 7.86
C VAL A 23 7.15 -0.69 7.99
N LEU A 24 8.35 -0.62 8.56
CA LEU A 24 9.20 -1.80 8.72
C LEU A 24 8.61 -2.84 9.66
N ARG A 25 7.90 -2.41 10.71
CA ARG A 25 7.19 -3.35 11.59
C ARG A 25 6.12 -4.12 10.83
N VAL A 26 5.35 -3.42 9.99
CA VAL A 26 4.32 -4.06 9.16
C VAL A 26 4.99 -5.00 8.15
N GLU A 27 6.03 -4.53 7.49
CA GLU A 27 6.74 -5.32 6.49
C GLU A 27 7.27 -6.64 7.07
N GLN A 28 7.89 -6.57 8.23
CA GLN A 28 8.43 -7.73 8.91
C GLN A 28 7.34 -8.71 9.34
N SER A 29 6.16 -8.20 9.67
CA SER A 29 5.03 -9.06 10.04
C SER A 29 4.37 -9.71 8.83
N ALA A 30 4.47 -9.10 7.66
CA ALA A 30 3.73 -9.52 6.47
C ALA A 30 4.50 -10.51 5.60
N TYR A 31 5.83 -10.48 5.61
CA TYR A 31 6.63 -11.22 4.65
C TYR A 31 7.79 -11.97 5.31
N PRO A 32 8.06 -13.22 4.84
CA PRO A 32 9.22 -13.99 5.32
C PRO A 32 10.55 -13.35 4.95
N GLN A 33 10.58 -12.64 3.81
CA GLN A 33 11.76 -11.91 3.35
C GLN A 33 11.39 -10.45 3.17
N PRO A 34 11.34 -9.69 4.27
CA PRO A 34 10.89 -8.31 4.22
C PRO A 34 11.90 -7.40 3.52
N TRP A 35 11.39 -6.33 2.92
CA TRP A 35 12.24 -5.25 2.46
C TRP A 35 12.97 -4.62 3.64
N SER A 36 14.17 -4.14 3.38
CA SER A 36 14.96 -3.38 4.34
C SER A 36 14.56 -1.92 4.35
N GLN A 37 15.00 -1.18 5.35
CA GLN A 37 14.87 0.26 5.38
C GLN A 37 15.45 0.90 4.11
N GLY A 38 16.59 0.40 3.64
CA GLY A 38 17.23 0.89 2.42
C GLY A 38 16.36 0.73 1.18
N ASN A 39 15.63 -0.38 1.07
CA ASN A 39 14.71 -0.58 -0.05
C ASN A 39 13.64 0.51 -0.10
N PHE A 40 13.04 0.83 1.05
CA PHE A 40 12.04 1.89 1.12
C PHE A 40 12.65 3.27 0.86
N THR A 41 13.80 3.55 1.46
CA THR A 41 14.48 4.82 1.28
C THR A 41 14.83 5.04 -0.20
N ASP A 42 15.34 4.02 -0.86
CA ASP A 42 15.68 4.09 -2.28
C ASP A 42 14.45 4.35 -3.14
N SER A 43 13.32 3.71 -2.81
CA SER A 43 12.05 3.92 -3.52
C SER A 43 11.56 5.36 -3.38
N ILE A 44 11.65 5.93 -2.18
CA ILE A 44 11.28 7.33 -1.93
C ILE A 44 12.19 8.26 -2.74
N LYS A 45 13.50 8.04 -2.71
CA LYS A 45 14.46 8.87 -3.44
C LYS A 45 14.30 8.75 -4.95
N ALA A 46 13.92 7.58 -5.45
CA ALA A 46 13.69 7.37 -6.87
C ALA A 46 12.40 8.04 -7.37
N GLY A 47 11.58 8.56 -6.47
CA GLY A 47 10.33 9.19 -6.85
C GLY A 47 9.21 8.22 -7.18
N TYR A 48 9.30 6.99 -6.70
CA TYR A 48 8.23 6.00 -6.88
C TYR A 48 6.98 6.46 -6.15
N GLN A 49 5.83 5.91 -6.55
CA GLN A 49 4.58 6.14 -5.85
C GLN A 49 4.60 5.36 -4.54
N THR A 50 5.04 6.02 -3.47
CA THR A 50 5.16 5.43 -2.14
C THR A 50 4.10 6.05 -1.26
N GLN A 51 3.04 5.28 -0.99
CA GLN A 51 1.85 5.79 -0.31
C GLN A 51 1.57 5.03 0.97
N LEU A 52 1.19 5.78 1.99
CA LEU A 52 0.62 5.23 3.22
C LEU A 52 -0.89 5.37 3.17
N LEU A 53 -1.57 4.44 3.80
CA LEU A 53 -2.97 4.57 4.15
C LEU A 53 -3.03 4.69 5.67
N THR A 54 -3.53 5.83 6.16
CA THR A 54 -3.56 6.14 7.59
C THR A 54 -4.97 6.48 8.03
N ALA A 55 -5.21 6.39 9.32
CA ALA A 55 -6.49 6.77 9.91
C ALA A 55 -6.28 7.27 11.34
N GLY A 56 -7.22 8.06 11.84
CA GLY A 56 -7.22 8.55 13.21
C GLY A 56 -7.18 10.05 13.31
N ALA A 57 -7.22 10.53 14.55
CA ALA A 57 -7.14 11.95 14.86
C ALA A 57 -5.71 12.47 14.63
N PRO A 58 -5.52 13.79 14.44
CA PRO A 58 -4.20 14.34 14.10
C PRO A 58 -3.05 13.97 15.03
N HIS A 59 -3.32 13.75 16.30
CA HIS A 59 -2.29 13.37 17.29
C HIS A 59 -2.34 11.89 17.65
N SER A 60 -3.10 11.10 16.89
CA SER A 60 -3.32 9.68 17.16
C SER A 60 -3.49 8.92 15.85
N VAL A 61 -2.63 9.23 14.87
CA VAL A 61 -2.71 8.65 13.53
C VAL A 61 -2.08 7.26 13.53
N GLU A 62 -2.79 6.29 12.96
CA GLU A 62 -2.32 4.92 12.83
C GLU A 62 -2.09 4.55 11.38
N LEU A 63 -1.10 3.70 11.16
CA LEU A 63 -0.80 3.14 9.85
C LEU A 63 -1.69 1.92 9.61
N LEU A 64 -2.54 1.99 8.58
CA LEU A 64 -3.37 0.87 8.15
C LEU A 64 -2.63 -0.02 7.16
N GLY A 65 -1.85 0.59 6.27
CA GLY A 65 -1.11 -0.13 5.26
C GLY A 65 -0.33 0.81 4.36
N TYR A 66 0.29 0.25 3.35
CA TYR A 66 1.08 1.03 2.39
C TYR A 66 1.26 0.28 1.09
N PHE A 67 1.65 1.00 0.05
CA PHE A 67 2.12 0.39 -1.18
C PHE A 67 3.25 1.21 -1.80
N VAL A 68 4.03 0.54 -2.64
CA VAL A 68 5.08 1.14 -3.45
C VAL A 68 4.87 0.68 -4.89
N ALA A 69 4.76 1.64 -5.81
CA ALA A 69 4.59 1.36 -7.22
C ALA A 69 5.56 2.18 -8.05
N MET A 70 6.04 1.59 -9.12
CA MET A 70 7.00 2.20 -10.04
C MET A 70 6.32 2.44 -11.37
N MET A 71 6.47 3.65 -11.93
CA MET A 71 5.96 3.94 -13.25
C MET A 71 7.04 3.70 -14.30
N GLY A 72 6.67 2.92 -15.33
CA GLY A 72 7.49 2.75 -16.53
C GLY A 72 6.81 3.42 -17.72
N VAL A 73 7.24 3.06 -18.92
CA VAL A 73 6.61 3.55 -20.15
C VAL A 73 5.32 2.78 -20.36
N ASP A 74 4.19 3.48 -20.38
CA ASP A 74 2.86 2.92 -20.55
C ASP A 74 2.47 1.87 -19.51
N GLU A 75 3.20 1.75 -18.42
CA GLU A 75 2.92 0.72 -17.43
C GLU A 75 3.29 1.16 -16.01
N VAL A 76 2.63 0.55 -15.05
CA VAL A 76 2.90 0.71 -13.62
C VAL A 76 3.19 -0.66 -13.04
N HIS A 77 4.17 -0.76 -12.17
CA HIS A 77 4.53 -1.97 -11.46
C HIS A 77 4.27 -1.80 -9.98
N LEU A 78 3.39 -2.62 -9.42
CA LEU A 78 3.23 -2.68 -7.96
C LEU A 78 4.35 -3.54 -7.39
N LEU A 79 5.24 -2.92 -6.64
CA LEU A 79 6.42 -3.58 -6.09
C LEU A 79 6.19 -4.13 -4.69
N ASN A 80 5.34 -3.46 -3.90
CA ASN A 80 5.07 -3.87 -2.53
C ASN A 80 3.71 -3.34 -2.09
N ILE A 81 2.99 -4.14 -1.31
CA ILE A 81 1.75 -3.75 -0.67
C ILE A 81 1.59 -4.57 0.61
N ALA A 82 1.15 -3.93 1.68
CA ALA A 82 0.87 -4.63 2.92
C ALA A 82 -0.19 -3.88 3.74
N VAL A 83 -0.92 -4.64 4.53
CA VAL A 83 -1.88 -4.14 5.51
C VAL A 83 -1.38 -4.52 6.89
N ALA A 84 -1.42 -3.58 7.83
CA ALA A 84 -1.01 -3.83 9.20
C ALA A 84 -1.86 -4.95 9.82
N PRO A 85 -1.27 -5.82 10.66
CA PRO A 85 -1.98 -7.00 11.15
C PRO A 85 -3.33 -6.70 11.82
N ALA A 86 -3.42 -5.61 12.56
CA ALA A 86 -4.67 -5.24 13.26
C ALA A 86 -5.80 -4.85 12.30
N TYR A 87 -5.49 -4.57 11.05
CA TYR A 87 -6.45 -4.07 10.05
C TYR A 87 -6.66 -5.00 8.87
N GLN A 88 -6.10 -6.19 8.91
CA GLN A 88 -6.28 -7.19 7.85
C GLN A 88 -7.71 -7.70 7.82
N ARG A 89 -8.12 -8.20 6.64
CA ARG A 89 -9.45 -8.77 6.40
C ARG A 89 -10.60 -7.78 6.55
N GLN A 90 -10.31 -6.50 6.36
CA GLN A 90 -11.32 -5.43 6.42
C GLN A 90 -11.51 -4.73 5.07
N GLY A 91 -10.81 -5.19 4.03
CA GLY A 91 -10.94 -4.61 2.70
C GLY A 91 -9.93 -3.51 2.39
N TRP A 92 -8.96 -3.25 3.26
CA TRP A 92 -8.01 -2.14 3.05
C TRP A 92 -7.05 -2.37 1.88
N ALA A 93 -6.63 -3.62 1.65
CA ALA A 93 -5.82 -3.93 0.47
C ALA A 93 -6.57 -3.59 -0.80
N ARG A 94 -7.87 -3.88 -0.84
CA ARG A 94 -8.71 -3.54 -1.98
C ARG A 94 -8.81 -2.03 -2.19
N VAL A 95 -8.98 -1.27 -1.11
CA VAL A 95 -9.00 0.19 -1.17
C VAL A 95 -7.72 0.72 -1.79
N MET A 96 -6.57 0.20 -1.37
CA MET A 96 -5.27 0.60 -1.91
C MET A 96 -5.11 0.22 -3.38
N LEU A 97 -5.53 -0.98 -3.76
CA LEU A 97 -5.43 -1.43 -5.15
C LEU A 97 -6.35 -0.63 -6.07
N GLU A 98 -7.55 -0.28 -5.60
CA GLU A 98 -8.45 0.58 -6.36
C GLU A 98 -7.86 1.98 -6.55
N ALA A 99 -7.26 2.55 -5.50
CA ALA A 99 -6.60 3.84 -5.59
C ALA A 99 -5.43 3.81 -6.57
N LEU A 100 -4.62 2.73 -6.52
CA LEU A 100 -3.52 2.55 -7.45
C LEU A 100 -4.02 2.41 -8.89
N ALA A 101 -5.11 1.69 -9.10
CA ALA A 101 -5.69 1.52 -10.43
C ALA A 101 -6.15 2.87 -11.00
N VAL A 102 -6.83 3.68 -10.20
CA VAL A 102 -7.27 5.01 -10.61
C VAL A 102 -6.07 5.90 -10.93
N TRP A 103 -5.06 5.90 -10.08
CA TRP A 103 -3.84 6.66 -10.31
C TRP A 103 -3.15 6.23 -11.60
N SER A 104 -3.05 4.92 -11.82
CA SER A 104 -2.39 4.37 -13.02
C SER A 104 -3.11 4.81 -14.30
N ARG A 105 -4.44 4.78 -14.30
CA ARG A 105 -5.23 5.28 -15.44
C ARG A 105 -5.02 6.76 -15.66
N GLY A 106 -4.93 7.54 -14.57
CA GLY A 106 -4.64 8.97 -14.65
C GLY A 106 -3.27 9.28 -15.25
N GLN A 107 -2.32 8.37 -15.10
CA GLN A 107 -1.00 8.46 -15.71
C GLN A 107 -0.98 7.89 -17.14
N ARG A 108 -2.14 7.48 -17.67
CA ARG A 108 -2.29 6.87 -19.00
C ARG A 108 -1.54 5.55 -19.15
N ALA A 109 -1.34 4.84 -18.05
CA ALA A 109 -0.76 3.51 -18.11
C ALA A 109 -1.78 2.54 -18.73
N GLN A 110 -1.30 1.71 -19.65
CA GLN A 110 -2.13 0.67 -20.27
C GLN A 110 -2.08 -0.63 -19.50
N TRP A 111 -1.03 -0.82 -18.71
CA TRP A 111 -0.80 -2.03 -17.95
C TRP A 111 -0.47 -1.70 -16.52
N LEU A 112 -1.02 -2.50 -15.62
CA LEU A 112 -0.63 -2.48 -14.20
C LEU A 112 -0.17 -3.88 -13.83
N TRP A 113 1.13 -4.00 -13.57
CA TRP A 113 1.76 -5.27 -13.25
C TRP A 113 1.84 -5.46 -11.76
N LEU A 114 1.50 -6.65 -11.29
CA LEU A 114 1.56 -7.03 -9.90
C LEU A 114 2.75 -7.97 -9.69
N GLU A 115 3.78 -7.50 -9.01
CA GLU A 115 4.91 -8.34 -8.64
C GLU A 115 4.57 -9.04 -7.32
N VAL A 116 3.96 -10.22 -7.44
CA VAL A 116 3.43 -10.94 -6.29
C VAL A 116 4.54 -11.64 -5.55
N ARG A 117 4.69 -11.30 -4.27
CA ARG A 117 5.50 -12.11 -3.35
C ARG A 117 4.66 -13.27 -2.83
N THR A 118 5.33 -14.35 -2.39
CA THR A 118 4.66 -15.59 -1.98
C THR A 118 3.53 -15.38 -0.98
N GLY A 119 3.65 -14.42 -0.09
CA GLY A 119 2.63 -14.17 0.91
C GLY A 119 1.45 -13.30 0.46
N ASN A 120 1.39 -12.88 -0.82
CA ASN A 120 0.45 -11.86 -1.25
C ASN A 120 -0.51 -12.32 -2.38
N ALA A 121 -0.86 -13.59 -2.40
CA ALA A 121 -1.78 -14.13 -3.42
C ALA A 121 -3.15 -13.46 -3.39
N ARG A 122 -3.61 -13.05 -2.22
CA ARG A 122 -4.91 -12.40 -2.06
C ARG A 122 -4.96 -11.03 -2.76
N ALA A 123 -3.89 -10.25 -2.68
CA ALA A 123 -3.81 -8.97 -3.38
C ALA A 123 -3.88 -9.17 -4.90
N ARG A 124 -3.23 -10.22 -5.40
CA ARG A 124 -3.29 -10.59 -6.81
C ARG A 124 -4.72 -10.90 -7.25
N ALA A 125 -5.46 -11.68 -6.48
CA ALA A 125 -6.84 -12.03 -6.81
C ALA A 125 -7.73 -10.79 -6.88
N VAL A 126 -7.58 -9.86 -5.92
CA VAL A 126 -8.33 -8.59 -5.94
C VAL A 126 -7.98 -7.77 -7.18
N TYR A 127 -6.71 -7.70 -7.51
CA TYR A 127 -6.25 -6.97 -8.68
C TYR A 127 -6.87 -7.51 -9.98
N GLU A 128 -6.83 -8.81 -10.19
CA GLU A 128 -7.40 -9.44 -11.38
C GLU A 128 -8.90 -9.16 -11.50
N SER A 129 -9.61 -9.07 -10.40
CA SER A 129 -11.04 -8.80 -10.40
C SER A 129 -11.38 -7.39 -10.89
N HIS A 130 -10.43 -6.47 -10.95
CA HIS A 130 -10.62 -5.11 -11.43
C HIS A 130 -10.27 -4.94 -12.91
N GLY A 131 -9.94 -6.01 -13.61
CA GLY A 131 -9.83 -6.00 -15.06
C GLY A 131 -8.55 -5.39 -15.61
N PHE A 132 -7.48 -5.48 -14.89
CA PHE A 132 -6.17 -5.07 -15.40
C PHE A 132 -5.43 -6.20 -16.09
#